data_02477d1fa2dcf091d93b3241810009a9
#
_entry.id   02477d1fa2dcf091d93b3241810009a9
#
_cell.length_a   1.000
_cell.length_b   1.000
_cell.length_c   1.000
_cell.angle_alpha   90.00
_cell.angle_beta   90.00
_cell.angle_gamma   90.00
#
_symmetry.space_group_name_H-M   'P 1'
#
loop_
_entity.id
_entity.type
_entity.pdbx_description
1 polymer ?
#
loop_
_entity_poly.entity_id
_entity_poly.type
_entity_poly.pdbx_seq_one_letter_code
_entity_poly.pdbx_strand_id
1 'polypeptide(L)'
;MTSDEKQACIAGWGTNVPVMRPLFAGGAVDLRPEEIVRLEGDRVVLLDQRRLPDEEVEVECRSAEEVADAIRTMVVRGAPAIGVAAAYGYALAAANGENLDEAAEVLVSARPTAINLPWAVAQMRQAEGDLAERARDIHRLEVERCRRMGEHAAGLLSEGSTPLTHCNAGGLATGGYGSALGALKAGHERGLVEHVFVDETRPLLQGERLTAWELERAGIPASVIADSAAASLMARGEITHVITGADRIARNGDTANKIGTYALAVLASHHDIPFYVVAPTSTLDPDATSGEDIPIEERDPAEVSERFEARNPAFDVTPAALIAAIVTEEGVHRAPYEESLP
;
A
#
# COMPACT_ATOMS: atom_id res chain seq x y z
N MET A 1 -37.30 0.52 6.77
CA MET A 1 -36.93 1.15 8.04
C MET A 1 -36.77 2.64 7.79
N THR A 2 -37.49 3.46 8.53
CA THR A 2 -37.38 4.91 8.49
C THR A 2 -36.07 5.38 9.14
N SER A 3 -35.65 6.62 8.87
CA SER A 3 -34.44 7.24 9.47
C SER A 3 -34.41 7.13 11.00
N ASP A 4 -35.58 7.26 11.64
CA ASP A 4 -35.72 7.22 13.09
C ASP A 4 -35.59 5.81 13.70
N GLU A 5 -35.96 4.77 12.94
CA GLU A 5 -35.78 3.36 13.37
C GLU A 5 -34.31 2.92 13.29
N LYS A 6 -33.53 3.52 12.38
CA LYS A 6 -32.07 3.29 12.29
C LYS A 6 -31.34 3.92 13.49
N GLN A 7 -31.76 5.07 13.97
CA GLN A 7 -31.13 5.77 15.09
C GLN A 7 -31.40 5.11 16.46
N ALA A 8 -32.54 4.46 16.64
CA ALA A 8 -32.89 3.82 17.91
C ALA A 8 -32.11 2.52 18.22
N CYS A 9 -31.56 1.86 17.20
CA CYS A 9 -30.81 0.61 17.36
C CYS A 9 -29.34 0.83 17.83
N ILE A 10 -28.83 2.05 17.77
CA ILE A 10 -27.41 2.39 17.92
C ILE A 10 -27.05 2.98 19.33
N ALA A 11 -28.04 3.31 20.16
CA ALA A 11 -27.83 4.10 21.37
C ALA A 11 -27.24 3.36 22.62
N GLY A 12 -26.68 2.16 22.45
CA GLY A 12 -26.28 1.31 23.58
C GLY A 12 -24.77 1.04 23.80
N TRP A 13 -23.88 1.59 23.00
CA TRP A 13 -22.45 1.27 23.11
C TRP A 13 -21.67 2.46 23.66
N GLY A 14 -21.15 2.30 24.90
CA GLY A 14 -20.42 3.34 25.61
C GLY A 14 -19.09 3.70 24.96
N THR A 15 -18.76 4.98 24.94
CA THR A 15 -17.60 5.65 24.31
C THR A 15 -16.30 5.62 25.13
N ASN A 16 -16.10 4.68 26.04
CA ASN A 16 -14.84 4.59 26.81
C ASN A 16 -13.88 3.61 26.17
N VAL A 17 -13.15 4.07 25.15
CA VAL A 17 -11.96 3.37 24.64
C VAL A 17 -10.76 3.83 25.48
N PRO A 18 -10.01 2.91 26.14
CA PRO A 18 -8.78 3.29 26.82
C PRO A 18 -7.77 3.86 25.80
N VAL A 19 -7.28 5.06 26.05
CA VAL A 19 -6.17 5.63 25.27
C VAL A 19 -4.93 4.80 25.58
N MET A 20 -4.51 3.95 24.64
CA MET A 20 -3.23 3.26 24.73
C MET A 20 -2.09 4.29 24.65
N ARG A 21 -1.05 4.10 25.45
CA ARG A 21 0.14 4.96 25.39
C ARG A 21 0.92 4.64 24.13
N PRO A 22 1.44 5.64 23.39
CA PRO A 22 2.28 5.41 22.24
C PRO A 22 3.53 4.59 22.61
N LEU A 23 3.91 3.64 21.75
CA LEU A 23 5.10 2.80 21.91
C LEU A 23 6.39 3.62 21.79
N PHE A 24 6.35 4.73 21.05
CA PHE A 24 7.51 5.60 20.84
C PHE A 24 7.51 6.76 21.85
N ALA A 25 8.47 6.75 22.76
CA ALA A 25 8.72 7.83 23.75
C ALA A 25 9.47 9.04 23.14
N GLY A 26 9.86 8.99 21.87
CA GLY A 26 10.50 10.07 21.09
C GLY A 26 9.47 10.79 20.23
N GLY A 27 9.68 12.09 19.94
CA GLY A 27 8.78 12.84 19.06
C GLY A 27 8.60 12.15 17.71
N ALA A 28 7.50 12.48 17.01
CA ALA A 28 7.16 11.93 15.70
C ALA A 28 8.35 12.02 14.72
N VAL A 29 8.78 10.88 14.19
CA VAL A 29 9.86 10.76 13.20
C VAL A 29 9.37 9.86 12.09
N ASP A 30 9.01 10.46 10.96
CA ASP A 30 8.58 9.68 9.79
C ASP A 30 9.71 8.77 9.29
N LEU A 31 9.32 7.66 8.67
CA LEU A 31 10.23 6.66 8.12
C LEU A 31 10.99 7.24 6.92
N ARG A 32 12.31 7.22 6.98
CA ARG A 32 13.13 7.68 5.85
C ARG A 32 13.28 6.58 4.80
N PRO A 33 13.35 6.93 3.50
CA PRO A 33 13.50 5.95 2.43
C PRO A 33 14.65 4.97 2.64
N GLU A 34 15.80 5.46 3.13
CA GLU A 34 17.02 4.66 3.36
C GLU A 34 16.88 3.66 4.51
N GLU A 35 15.90 3.84 5.40
CA GLU A 35 15.59 2.89 6.47
C GLU A 35 14.82 1.68 5.95
N ILE A 36 14.16 1.79 4.77
CA ILE A 36 13.34 0.74 4.17
C ILE A 36 14.17 -0.12 3.23
N VAL A 37 14.85 0.53 2.29
CA VAL A 37 15.67 -0.12 1.27
C VAL A 37 16.80 0.81 0.83
N ARG A 38 18.02 0.29 0.74
CA ARG A 38 19.17 1.03 0.25
C ARG A 38 20.23 0.12 -0.39
N LEU A 39 20.98 0.67 -1.34
CA LEU A 39 22.22 0.07 -1.84
C LEU A 39 23.38 0.65 -1.07
N GLU A 40 24.10 -0.18 -0.34
CA GLU A 40 25.23 0.19 0.49
C GLU A 40 26.49 -0.63 0.14
N GLY A 41 27.39 -0.03 -0.64
CA GLY A 41 28.60 -0.70 -1.10
C GLY A 41 28.26 -1.91 -1.99
N ASP A 42 28.56 -3.11 -1.48
CA ASP A 42 28.41 -4.40 -2.15
C ASP A 42 27.16 -5.17 -1.73
N ARG A 43 26.16 -4.50 -1.16
CA ARG A 43 24.93 -5.13 -0.68
C ARG A 43 23.71 -4.24 -0.79
N VAL A 44 22.53 -4.85 -0.94
CA VAL A 44 21.22 -4.23 -0.74
C VAL A 44 20.78 -4.52 0.69
N VAL A 45 20.42 -3.48 1.43
CA VAL A 45 19.94 -3.59 2.80
C VAL A 45 18.44 -3.31 2.83
N LEU A 46 17.68 -4.20 3.45
CA LEU A 46 16.23 -4.19 3.52
C LEU A 46 15.76 -4.23 4.98
N LEU A 47 14.78 -3.43 5.36
CA LEU A 47 14.07 -3.60 6.62
C LEU A 47 13.17 -4.84 6.53
N ASP A 48 13.35 -5.79 7.44
CA ASP A 48 12.52 -7.01 7.47
C ASP A 48 11.11 -6.74 7.99
N GLN A 49 10.18 -6.49 7.05
CA GLN A 49 8.79 -6.19 7.37
C GLN A 49 8.02 -7.35 8.02
N ARG A 50 8.57 -8.56 8.03
CA ARG A 50 7.98 -9.73 8.71
C ARG A 50 8.13 -9.64 10.23
N ARG A 51 9.15 -8.88 10.67
CA ARG A 51 9.48 -8.73 12.09
C ARG A 51 8.77 -7.53 12.73
N LEU A 52 8.26 -6.60 11.92
CA LEU A 52 7.51 -5.45 12.40
C LEU A 52 6.14 -5.87 12.95
N PRO A 53 5.61 -5.20 13.97
CA PRO A 53 6.18 -4.05 14.70
C PRO A 53 7.17 -4.40 15.82
N ASP A 54 7.33 -5.68 16.16
CA ASP A 54 8.03 -6.12 17.37
C ASP A 54 9.54 -5.87 17.32
N GLU A 55 10.14 -6.00 16.12
CA GLU A 55 11.58 -5.83 15.93
C GLU A 55 11.89 -5.11 14.63
N GLU A 56 12.75 -4.09 14.68
CA GLU A 56 13.32 -3.42 13.50
C GLU A 56 14.65 -4.10 13.16
N VAL A 57 14.62 -5.05 12.20
CA VAL A 57 15.78 -5.86 11.80
C VAL A 57 16.10 -5.59 10.34
N GLU A 58 17.38 -5.43 10.02
CA GLU A 58 17.85 -5.31 8.65
C GLU A 58 18.31 -6.66 8.09
N VAL A 59 18.02 -6.90 6.81
CA VAL A 59 18.51 -8.04 6.03
C VAL A 59 19.45 -7.53 4.96
N GLU A 60 20.65 -8.09 4.88
CA GLU A 60 21.64 -7.79 3.85
C GLU A 60 21.53 -8.83 2.72
N CYS A 61 21.40 -8.37 1.48
CA CYS A 61 21.41 -9.17 0.26
C CYS A 61 22.65 -8.83 -0.56
N ARG A 62 23.43 -9.86 -0.95
CA ARG A 62 24.70 -9.71 -1.66
C ARG A 62 24.66 -10.18 -3.12
N SER A 63 23.51 -10.62 -3.61
CA SER A 63 23.26 -11.02 -4.99
C SER A 63 21.85 -10.69 -5.43
N ALA A 64 21.58 -10.72 -6.75
CA ALA A 64 20.24 -10.58 -7.29
C ALA A 64 19.30 -11.69 -6.79
N GLU A 65 19.80 -12.92 -6.64
CA GLU A 65 19.03 -14.06 -6.09
C GLU A 65 18.58 -13.80 -4.66
N GLU A 66 19.47 -13.30 -3.78
CA GLU A 66 19.12 -12.99 -2.39
C GLU A 66 18.08 -11.87 -2.31
N VAL A 67 18.13 -10.86 -3.20
CA VAL A 67 17.09 -9.82 -3.30
C VAL A 67 15.77 -10.43 -3.77
N ALA A 68 15.79 -11.32 -4.77
CA ALA A 68 14.59 -12.01 -5.23
C ALA A 68 13.98 -12.89 -4.12
N ASP A 69 14.80 -13.59 -3.33
CA ASP A 69 14.35 -14.36 -2.17
C ASP A 69 13.73 -13.47 -1.09
N ALA A 70 14.32 -12.31 -0.82
CA ALA A 70 13.75 -11.33 0.10
C ALA A 70 12.37 -10.82 -0.35
N ILE A 71 12.16 -10.65 -1.67
CA ILE A 71 10.85 -10.31 -2.25
C ILE A 71 9.87 -11.48 -2.13
N ARG A 72 10.28 -12.71 -2.49
CA ARG A 72 9.43 -13.93 -2.41
C ARG A 72 8.96 -14.18 -0.99
N THR A 73 9.85 -14.02 -0.02
CA THR A 73 9.61 -14.28 1.40
C THR A 73 9.02 -13.10 2.15
N MET A 74 8.69 -12.01 1.45
CA MET A 74 8.10 -10.78 2.00
C MET A 74 8.95 -10.06 3.06
N VAL A 75 10.28 -10.17 3.03
CA VAL A 75 11.16 -9.25 3.74
C VAL A 75 10.85 -7.82 3.33
N VAL A 76 10.66 -7.61 2.02
CA VAL A 76 10.11 -6.40 1.42
C VAL A 76 8.85 -6.75 0.62
N ARG A 77 7.81 -5.94 0.72
CA ARG A 77 6.51 -6.13 0.05
C ARG A 77 5.89 -4.79 -0.36
N GLY A 78 4.84 -4.83 -1.20
CA GLY A 78 4.20 -3.66 -1.81
C GLY A 78 4.75 -3.41 -3.21
N ALA A 79 3.85 -3.18 -4.16
CA ALA A 79 4.19 -3.16 -5.58
C ALA A 79 5.34 -2.19 -5.94
N PRO A 80 5.35 -0.91 -5.51
CA PRO A 80 6.48 -0.03 -5.81
C PRO A 80 7.77 -0.40 -5.05
N ALA A 81 7.68 -0.78 -3.76
CA ALA A 81 8.89 -1.09 -2.96
C ALA A 81 9.65 -2.30 -3.51
N ILE A 82 8.94 -3.35 -3.99
CA ILE A 82 9.62 -4.49 -4.63
C ILE A 82 10.24 -4.10 -5.97
N GLY A 83 9.66 -3.15 -6.70
CA GLY A 83 10.27 -2.57 -7.90
C GLY A 83 11.58 -1.85 -7.58
N VAL A 84 11.59 -1.02 -6.54
CA VAL A 84 12.80 -0.34 -6.05
C VAL A 84 13.87 -1.35 -5.61
N ALA A 85 13.47 -2.38 -4.82
CA ALA A 85 14.38 -3.44 -4.40
C ALA A 85 14.98 -4.20 -5.60
N ALA A 86 14.17 -4.50 -6.63
CA ALA A 86 14.64 -5.14 -7.85
C ALA A 86 15.61 -4.25 -8.65
N ALA A 87 15.39 -2.93 -8.71
CA ALA A 87 16.33 -2.00 -9.34
C ALA A 87 17.69 -2.03 -8.63
N TYR A 88 17.70 -2.02 -7.29
CA TYR A 88 18.94 -2.18 -6.53
C TYR A 88 19.57 -3.56 -6.69
N GLY A 89 18.78 -4.64 -6.74
CA GLY A 89 19.27 -5.99 -6.99
C GLY A 89 19.93 -6.13 -8.36
N TYR A 90 19.36 -5.50 -9.39
CA TYR A 90 19.94 -5.47 -10.72
C TYR A 90 21.25 -4.66 -10.77
N ALA A 91 21.31 -3.52 -10.10
CA ALA A 91 22.52 -2.72 -9.96
C ALA A 91 23.62 -3.48 -9.22
N LEU A 92 23.26 -4.22 -8.16
CA LEU A 92 24.16 -5.08 -7.40
C LEU A 92 24.73 -6.20 -8.26
N ALA A 93 23.88 -6.89 -9.06
CA ALA A 93 24.32 -7.91 -10.01
C ALA A 93 25.37 -7.38 -11.00
N ALA A 94 25.13 -6.17 -11.54
CA ALA A 94 26.09 -5.52 -12.43
C ALA A 94 27.42 -5.22 -11.75
N ALA A 95 27.40 -4.73 -10.50
CA ALA A 95 28.61 -4.45 -9.72
C ALA A 95 29.40 -5.73 -9.41
N ASN A 96 28.71 -6.84 -9.18
CA ASN A 96 29.30 -8.16 -8.94
C ASN A 96 29.79 -8.86 -10.20
N GLY A 97 29.47 -8.35 -11.40
CA GLY A 97 29.77 -9.02 -12.66
C GLY A 97 28.91 -10.27 -12.93
N GLU A 98 27.72 -10.34 -12.33
CA GLU A 98 26.75 -11.40 -12.58
C GLU A 98 26.18 -11.30 -14.02
N ASN A 99 25.59 -12.38 -14.52
CA ASN A 99 24.85 -12.36 -15.78
C ASN A 99 23.57 -11.53 -15.62
N LEU A 100 23.49 -10.38 -16.29
CA LEU A 100 22.38 -9.44 -16.14
C LEU A 100 21.05 -9.97 -16.70
N ASP A 101 21.08 -10.88 -17.67
CA ASP A 101 19.87 -11.51 -18.18
C ASP A 101 19.29 -12.49 -17.15
N GLU A 102 20.13 -13.32 -16.55
CA GLU A 102 19.74 -14.24 -15.47
C GLU A 102 19.26 -13.46 -14.23
N ALA A 103 19.96 -12.40 -13.83
CA ALA A 103 19.56 -11.53 -12.74
C ALA A 103 18.18 -10.90 -12.97
N ALA A 104 17.90 -10.44 -14.20
CA ALA A 104 16.61 -9.89 -14.56
C ALA A 104 15.49 -10.93 -14.47
N GLU A 105 15.72 -12.16 -14.99
CA GLU A 105 14.74 -13.25 -14.91
C GLU A 105 14.41 -13.63 -13.49
N VAL A 106 15.41 -13.76 -12.64
CA VAL A 106 15.28 -14.09 -11.22
C VAL A 106 14.47 -13.03 -10.47
N LEU A 107 14.81 -11.74 -10.66
CA LEU A 107 14.11 -10.63 -10.02
C LEU A 107 12.65 -10.53 -10.48
N VAL A 108 12.37 -10.63 -11.77
CA VAL A 108 11.01 -10.55 -12.32
C VAL A 108 10.16 -11.73 -11.86
N SER A 109 10.73 -12.94 -11.79
CA SER A 109 10.02 -14.13 -11.35
C SER A 109 9.71 -14.19 -9.85
N ALA A 110 10.29 -13.31 -9.03
CA ALA A 110 10.08 -13.29 -7.58
C ALA A 110 8.59 -13.10 -7.20
N ARG A 111 7.84 -12.29 -7.97
CA ARG A 111 6.39 -12.10 -7.83
C ARG A 111 5.75 -11.92 -9.22
N PRO A 112 5.34 -13.00 -9.89
CA PRO A 112 4.88 -12.96 -11.29
C PRO A 112 3.64 -12.09 -11.56
N THR A 113 2.82 -11.83 -10.53
CA THR A 113 1.62 -10.98 -10.63
C THR A 113 1.89 -9.49 -10.47
N ALA A 114 3.09 -9.11 -9.99
CA ALA A 114 3.45 -7.71 -9.73
C ALA A 114 4.04 -7.05 -10.98
N ILE A 115 3.35 -6.05 -11.55
CA ILE A 115 3.79 -5.33 -12.76
C ILE A 115 5.00 -4.42 -12.51
N ASN A 116 5.22 -3.99 -11.28
CA ASN A 116 6.32 -3.09 -10.92
C ASN A 116 7.70 -3.75 -11.03
N LEU A 117 7.81 -5.08 -10.90
CA LEU A 117 9.08 -5.79 -11.07
C LEU A 117 9.59 -5.73 -12.51
N PRO A 118 8.82 -6.22 -13.54
CA PRO A 118 9.25 -6.09 -14.92
C PRO A 118 9.45 -4.64 -15.35
N TRP A 119 8.61 -3.70 -14.85
CA TRP A 119 8.79 -2.28 -15.13
C TRP A 119 10.16 -1.77 -14.63
N ALA A 120 10.50 -2.02 -13.36
CA ALA A 120 11.76 -1.56 -12.78
C ALA A 120 12.98 -2.17 -13.48
N VAL A 121 12.96 -3.48 -13.75
CA VAL A 121 14.03 -4.17 -14.47
C VAL A 121 14.17 -3.64 -15.91
N ALA A 122 13.06 -3.33 -16.61
CA ALA A 122 13.11 -2.71 -17.92
C ALA A 122 13.75 -1.32 -17.89
N GLN A 123 13.47 -0.51 -16.86
CA GLN A 123 14.11 0.79 -16.65
C GLN A 123 15.62 0.65 -16.41
N MET A 124 16.05 -0.39 -15.70
CA MET A 124 17.47 -0.67 -15.48
C MET A 124 18.18 -1.18 -16.74
N ARG A 125 17.54 -2.04 -17.54
CA ARG A 125 18.09 -2.54 -18.80
C ARG A 125 18.30 -1.45 -19.85
N GLN A 126 17.47 -0.42 -19.85
CA GLN A 126 17.55 0.71 -20.78
C GLN A 126 18.51 1.80 -20.31
N ALA A 127 19.03 1.70 -19.09
CA ALA A 127 19.90 2.71 -18.53
C ALA A 127 21.30 2.67 -19.16
N GLU A 128 21.83 3.85 -19.44
CA GLU A 128 23.23 4.07 -19.81
C GLU A 128 24.00 4.64 -18.61
N GLY A 129 25.24 4.22 -18.42
CA GLY A 129 26.12 4.74 -17.37
C GLY A 129 26.07 3.96 -16.05
N ASP A 130 26.05 4.67 -14.92
CA ASP A 130 26.11 4.07 -13.58
C ASP A 130 24.74 3.51 -13.17
N LEU A 131 24.64 2.18 -13.12
CA LEU A 131 23.42 1.46 -12.75
C LEU A 131 23.05 1.68 -11.26
N ALA A 132 24.04 1.90 -10.38
CA ALA A 132 23.76 2.20 -8.97
C ALA A 132 23.10 3.58 -8.82
N GLU A 133 23.55 4.57 -9.60
CA GLU A 133 22.92 5.90 -9.64
C GLU A 133 21.52 5.81 -10.25
N ARG A 134 21.35 5.05 -11.32
CA ARG A 134 20.02 4.84 -11.93
C ARG A 134 19.04 4.21 -10.95
N ALA A 135 19.44 3.21 -10.17
CA ALA A 135 18.58 2.61 -9.16
C ALA A 135 18.20 3.60 -8.06
N ARG A 136 19.15 4.45 -7.62
CA ARG A 136 18.84 5.55 -6.67
C ARG A 136 17.87 6.56 -7.26
N ASP A 137 17.99 6.88 -8.54
CA ASP A 137 17.05 7.76 -9.24
C ASP A 137 15.65 7.18 -9.30
N ILE A 138 15.50 5.88 -9.61
CA ILE A 138 14.20 5.19 -9.59
C ILE A 138 13.58 5.31 -8.18
N HIS A 139 14.36 5.05 -7.13
CA HIS A 139 13.90 5.16 -5.76
C HIS A 139 13.48 6.59 -5.40
N ARG A 140 14.31 7.58 -5.68
CA ARG A 140 14.02 9.00 -5.43
C ARG A 140 12.75 9.47 -6.15
N LEU A 141 12.62 9.10 -7.43
CA LEU A 141 11.44 9.44 -8.24
C LEU A 141 10.16 8.80 -7.68
N GLU A 142 10.25 7.58 -7.15
CA GLU A 142 9.09 6.94 -6.51
C GLU A 142 8.65 7.69 -5.25
N VAL A 143 9.60 8.11 -4.41
CA VAL A 143 9.28 8.96 -3.24
C VAL A 143 8.64 10.29 -3.64
N GLU A 144 9.14 10.93 -4.70
CA GLU A 144 8.58 12.17 -5.23
C GLU A 144 7.16 11.98 -5.79
N ARG A 145 6.91 10.86 -6.49
CA ARG A 145 5.56 10.47 -6.95
C ARG A 145 4.61 10.33 -5.77
N CYS A 146 5.03 9.59 -4.73
CA CYS A 146 4.24 9.41 -3.53
C CYS A 146 3.89 10.75 -2.85
N ARG A 147 4.82 11.69 -2.77
CA ARG A 147 4.55 13.03 -2.22
C ARG A 147 3.52 13.78 -3.06
N ARG A 148 3.63 13.77 -4.39
CA ARG A 148 2.65 14.40 -5.28
C ARG A 148 1.26 13.77 -5.15
N MET A 149 1.18 12.43 -5.09
CA MET A 149 -0.08 11.73 -4.81
C MET A 149 -0.68 12.18 -3.47
N GLY A 150 0.13 12.25 -2.42
CA GLY A 150 -0.30 12.74 -1.10
C GLY A 150 -0.89 14.14 -1.16
N GLU A 151 -0.23 15.07 -1.88
CA GLU A 151 -0.70 16.43 -2.08
C GLU A 151 -2.05 16.50 -2.81
N HIS A 152 -2.20 15.72 -3.90
CA HIS A 152 -3.44 15.66 -4.66
C HIS A 152 -4.59 15.06 -3.84
N ALA A 153 -4.32 13.94 -3.15
CA ALA A 153 -5.32 13.24 -2.35
C ALA A 153 -5.76 14.04 -1.12
N ALA A 154 -4.82 14.76 -0.45
CA ALA A 154 -5.16 15.63 0.66
C ALA A 154 -6.14 16.75 0.27
N GLY A 155 -6.14 17.15 -1.00
CA GLY A 155 -7.13 18.09 -1.55
C GLY A 155 -8.57 17.58 -1.61
N LEU A 156 -8.78 16.27 -1.40
CA LEU A 156 -10.10 15.64 -1.33
C LEU A 156 -10.66 15.55 0.09
N LEU A 157 -9.84 15.88 1.09
CA LEU A 157 -10.19 15.81 2.52
C LEU A 157 -10.65 17.18 3.03
N SER A 158 -11.41 17.16 4.11
CA SER A 158 -11.88 18.34 4.84
C SER A 158 -11.42 18.30 6.29
N GLU A 159 -11.47 19.44 6.98
CA GLU A 159 -11.19 19.52 8.42
C GLU A 159 -12.09 18.55 9.21
N GLY A 160 -11.50 17.82 10.16
CA GLY A 160 -12.18 16.81 10.95
C GLY A 160 -12.37 15.46 10.24
N SER A 161 -11.69 15.23 9.11
CA SER A 161 -11.76 13.92 8.42
C SER A 161 -11.24 12.79 9.29
N THR A 162 -11.99 11.68 9.29
CA THR A 162 -11.69 10.42 9.97
C THR A 162 -11.68 9.26 8.97
N PRO A 163 -10.66 9.18 8.09
CA PRO A 163 -10.60 8.16 7.06
C PRO A 163 -10.34 6.76 7.61
N LEU A 164 -10.84 5.75 6.87
CA LEU A 164 -10.48 4.35 7.02
C LEU A 164 -9.47 3.97 5.92
N THR A 165 -8.45 3.22 6.28
CA THR A 165 -7.52 2.60 5.34
C THR A 165 -7.42 1.10 5.54
N HIS A 166 -6.96 0.37 4.49
CA HIS A 166 -6.87 -1.08 4.46
C HIS A 166 -5.50 -1.52 3.97
N CYS A 167 -5.00 -2.65 4.48
CA CYS A 167 -3.67 -3.16 4.20
C CYS A 167 -2.57 -2.17 4.61
N ASN A 168 -1.47 -2.14 3.88
CA ASN A 168 -0.42 -1.15 4.02
C ASN A 168 -0.02 -0.60 2.66
N ALA A 169 -0.30 0.67 2.44
CA ALA A 169 0.12 1.47 1.31
C ALA A 169 0.92 2.70 1.79
N GLY A 170 1.80 2.49 2.75
CA GLY A 170 2.70 3.47 3.34
C GLY A 170 4.10 3.44 2.74
N GLY A 171 5.04 4.04 3.44
CA GLY A 171 6.45 4.07 3.08
C GLY A 171 7.04 2.67 2.92
N LEU A 172 6.68 1.74 3.79
CA LEU A 172 7.09 0.33 3.71
C LEU A 172 6.70 -0.33 2.37
N ALA A 173 5.58 0.07 1.79
CA ALA A 173 5.07 -0.48 0.54
C ALA A 173 5.60 0.22 -0.72
N THR A 174 6.16 1.42 -0.58
CA THR A 174 6.57 2.27 -1.71
C THR A 174 8.07 2.59 -1.70
N GLY A 175 8.78 2.21 -0.63
CA GLY A 175 10.19 2.56 -0.43
C GLY A 175 10.40 3.98 0.12
N GLY A 176 9.35 4.61 0.70
CA GLY A 176 9.54 5.97 1.22
C GLY A 176 8.31 6.60 1.86
N TYR A 177 7.59 7.43 1.12
CA TYR A 177 6.53 8.28 1.70
C TYR A 177 5.19 7.57 1.87
N GLY A 178 4.82 6.71 0.92
CA GLY A 178 3.52 6.04 0.86
C GLY A 178 2.55 6.67 -0.14
N SER A 179 1.61 5.85 -0.64
CA SER A 179 0.51 6.31 -1.50
C SER A 179 -0.73 6.66 -0.66
N ALA A 180 -1.54 5.69 -0.22
CA ALA A 180 -2.69 5.98 0.64
C ALA A 180 -2.27 6.60 1.98
N LEU A 181 -1.22 6.08 2.64
CA LEU A 181 -0.70 6.70 3.85
C LEU A 181 -0.04 8.06 3.57
N GLY A 182 0.53 8.26 2.39
CA GLY A 182 1.01 9.57 1.95
C GLY A 182 -0.12 10.62 1.91
N ALA A 183 -1.33 10.22 1.46
CA ALA A 183 -2.51 11.06 1.50
C ALA A 183 -2.92 11.42 2.94
N LEU A 184 -2.88 10.44 3.84
CA LEU A 184 -3.19 10.64 5.26
C LEU A 184 -2.17 11.54 5.95
N LYS A 185 -0.88 11.35 5.68
CA LYS A 185 0.22 12.19 6.17
C LYS A 185 0.06 13.64 5.70
N ALA A 186 -0.09 13.86 4.39
CA ALA A 186 -0.31 15.20 3.84
C ALA A 186 -1.59 15.87 4.36
N GLY A 187 -2.66 15.09 4.55
CA GLY A 187 -3.90 15.56 5.18
C GLY A 187 -3.71 15.96 6.64
N HIS A 188 -2.96 15.16 7.40
CA HIS A 188 -2.66 15.44 8.81
C HIS A 188 -1.76 16.68 8.98
N GLU A 189 -0.71 16.81 8.17
CA GLU A 189 0.17 18.00 8.13
C GLU A 189 -0.60 19.30 7.86
N ARG A 190 -1.70 19.22 7.11
CA ARG A 190 -2.60 20.34 6.81
C ARG A 190 -3.69 20.55 7.88
N GLY A 191 -3.73 19.72 8.93
CA GLY A 191 -4.77 19.76 9.97
C GLY A 191 -6.14 19.28 9.51
N LEU A 192 -6.23 18.53 8.39
CA LEU A 192 -7.48 18.03 7.84
C LEU A 192 -7.88 16.66 8.44
N VAL A 193 -6.90 15.80 8.75
CA VAL A 193 -7.12 14.47 9.32
C VAL A 193 -7.02 14.54 10.85
N GLU A 194 -8.12 14.20 11.53
CA GLU A 194 -8.21 14.15 12.99
C GLU A 194 -7.79 12.79 13.53
N HIS A 195 -8.24 11.72 12.89
CA HIS A 195 -8.01 10.33 13.31
C HIS A 195 -8.06 9.39 12.11
N VAL A 196 -7.30 8.28 12.14
CA VAL A 196 -7.30 7.26 11.10
C VAL A 196 -7.80 5.94 11.65
N PHE A 197 -8.82 5.36 11.04
CA PHE A 197 -9.17 3.96 11.27
C PHE A 197 -8.34 3.06 10.36
N VAL A 198 -7.86 1.94 10.90
CA VAL A 198 -7.01 0.99 10.18
C VAL A 198 -7.62 -0.39 10.31
N ASP A 199 -8.06 -1.00 9.21
CA ASP A 199 -8.41 -2.41 9.21
C ASP A 199 -7.20 -3.25 9.59
N GLU A 200 -7.36 -4.24 10.47
CA GLU A 200 -6.26 -5.17 10.81
C GLU A 200 -5.72 -5.89 9.59
N THR A 201 -6.57 -6.13 8.59
CA THR A 201 -6.26 -6.76 7.29
C THR A 201 -5.85 -8.22 7.40
N ARG A 202 -6.84 -9.09 7.62
CA ARG A 202 -6.65 -10.55 7.57
C ARG A 202 -6.19 -11.00 6.16
N PRO A 203 -5.42 -12.14 6.01
CA PRO A 203 -4.91 -12.99 7.10
C PRO A 203 -3.57 -12.50 7.70
N LEU A 204 -2.75 -11.69 7.00
CA LEU A 204 -1.37 -11.36 7.39
C LEU A 204 -1.23 -10.09 8.23
N LEU A 205 -2.34 -9.44 8.57
CA LEU A 205 -2.42 -8.29 9.49
C LEU A 205 -1.54 -7.09 9.09
N GLN A 206 -1.44 -6.80 7.78
CA GLN A 206 -0.62 -5.68 7.30
C GLN A 206 -1.11 -4.33 7.82
N GLY A 207 -2.42 -4.17 8.06
CA GLY A 207 -2.96 -2.97 8.66
C GLY A 207 -2.51 -2.81 10.10
N GLU A 208 -2.72 -3.83 10.92
CA GLU A 208 -2.32 -3.82 12.33
C GLU A 208 -0.81 -3.73 12.49
N ARG A 209 -0.05 -4.59 11.78
CA ARG A 209 1.38 -4.72 11.99
C ARG A 209 2.22 -3.60 11.37
N LEU A 210 1.81 -3.09 10.21
CA LEU A 210 2.62 -2.18 9.41
C LEU A 210 2.00 -0.77 9.35
N THR A 211 0.71 -0.65 9.01
CA THR A 211 0.06 0.65 8.87
C THR A 211 -0.05 1.39 10.20
N ALA A 212 -0.51 0.70 11.24
CA ALA A 212 -0.60 1.30 12.57
C ALA A 212 0.79 1.72 13.10
N TRP A 213 1.82 0.90 12.86
CA TRP A 213 3.20 1.21 13.21
C TRP A 213 3.74 2.46 12.47
N GLU A 214 3.48 2.57 11.14
CA GLU A 214 3.89 3.77 10.39
C GLU A 214 3.16 5.04 10.86
N LEU A 215 1.85 4.95 11.13
CA LEU A 215 1.06 6.09 11.60
C LEU A 215 1.49 6.52 13.01
N GLU A 216 1.78 5.58 13.91
CA GLU A 216 2.30 5.89 15.25
C GLU A 216 3.67 6.58 15.16
N ARG A 217 4.58 6.08 14.31
CA ARG A 217 5.88 6.71 14.04
C ARG A 217 5.73 8.14 13.50
N ALA A 218 4.78 8.35 12.60
CA ALA A 218 4.46 9.69 12.04
C ALA A 218 3.71 10.60 13.02
N GLY A 219 3.31 10.10 14.20
CA GLY A 219 2.56 10.87 15.19
C GLY A 219 1.10 11.13 14.79
N ILE A 220 0.54 10.32 13.90
CA ILE A 220 -0.84 10.45 13.42
C ILE A 220 -1.75 9.59 14.29
N PRO A 221 -2.78 10.17 14.94
CA PRO A 221 -3.72 9.41 15.75
C PRO A 221 -4.44 8.34 14.93
N ALA A 222 -4.38 7.08 15.38
CA ALA A 222 -4.98 5.97 14.67
C ALA A 222 -5.57 4.92 15.63
N SER A 223 -6.54 4.16 15.13
CA SER A 223 -7.11 2.98 15.82
C SER A 223 -7.21 1.81 14.85
N VAL A 224 -6.69 0.67 15.27
CA VAL A 224 -6.89 -0.60 14.56
C VAL A 224 -8.27 -1.12 14.85
N ILE A 225 -8.96 -1.63 13.84
CA ILE A 225 -10.28 -2.24 13.94
C ILE A 225 -10.25 -3.63 13.28
N ALA A 226 -11.11 -4.53 13.76
CA ALA A 226 -11.37 -5.77 13.03
C ALA A 226 -11.95 -5.44 11.64
N ASP A 227 -11.54 -6.15 10.58
CA ASP A 227 -12.02 -5.92 9.21
C ASP A 227 -13.56 -5.89 9.13
N SER A 228 -14.22 -6.71 9.95
CA SER A 228 -15.68 -6.77 10.03
C SER A 228 -16.35 -5.61 10.77
N ALA A 229 -15.59 -4.75 11.45
CA ALA A 229 -16.14 -3.63 12.22
C ALA A 229 -16.43 -2.39 11.36
N ALA A 230 -15.83 -2.28 10.19
CA ALA A 230 -15.94 -1.11 9.29
C ALA A 230 -17.39 -0.68 9.06
N ALA A 231 -18.29 -1.63 8.72
CA ALA A 231 -19.70 -1.34 8.48
C ALA A 231 -20.39 -0.66 9.67
N SER A 232 -20.09 -1.08 10.89
CA SER A 232 -20.72 -0.51 12.09
C SER A 232 -20.23 0.90 12.39
N LEU A 233 -18.95 1.20 12.11
CA LEU A 233 -18.38 2.55 12.25
C LEU A 233 -18.91 3.50 11.17
N MET A 234 -19.03 3.03 9.92
CA MET A 234 -19.65 3.78 8.83
C MET A 234 -21.11 4.13 9.15
N ALA A 235 -21.88 3.15 9.65
CA ALA A 235 -23.29 3.37 10.02
C ALA A 235 -23.47 4.40 11.17
N ARG A 236 -22.47 4.59 12.02
CA ARG A 236 -22.45 5.62 13.06
C ARG A 236 -21.90 6.97 12.61
N GLY A 237 -21.44 7.07 11.37
CA GLY A 237 -20.84 8.28 10.83
C GLY A 237 -19.45 8.59 11.41
N GLU A 238 -18.76 7.59 11.96
CA GLU A 238 -17.41 7.75 12.49
C GLU A 238 -16.33 7.71 11.40
N ILE A 239 -16.62 7.11 10.25
CA ILE A 239 -15.74 7.06 9.08
C ILE A 239 -16.26 8.03 8.02
N THR A 240 -15.41 8.94 7.57
CA THR A 240 -15.78 9.98 6.58
C THR A 240 -15.32 9.65 5.16
N HIS A 241 -14.27 8.89 5.02
CA HIS A 241 -13.65 8.52 3.73
C HIS A 241 -13.06 7.11 3.83
N VAL A 242 -12.96 6.41 2.71
CA VAL A 242 -12.10 5.22 2.58
C VAL A 242 -10.99 5.54 1.62
N ILE A 243 -9.73 5.31 2.02
CA ILE A 243 -8.54 5.60 1.21
C ILE A 243 -7.64 4.37 1.19
N THR A 244 -7.46 3.76 0.02
CA THR A 244 -6.63 2.57 -0.15
C THR A 244 -5.57 2.77 -1.22
N GLY A 245 -4.54 1.91 -1.22
CA GLY A 245 -3.65 1.75 -2.36
C GLY A 245 -4.27 0.89 -3.45
N ALA A 246 -3.43 0.49 -4.41
CA ALA A 246 -3.75 -0.51 -5.41
C ALA A 246 -2.51 -1.37 -5.72
N ASP A 247 -2.74 -2.65 -6.03
CA ASP A 247 -1.70 -3.54 -6.57
C ASP A 247 -1.71 -3.52 -8.10
N ARG A 248 -2.88 -3.29 -8.74
CA ARG A 248 -3.03 -3.15 -10.19
C ARG A 248 -4.34 -2.43 -10.54
N ILE A 249 -4.31 -1.57 -11.54
CA ILE A 249 -5.46 -0.81 -12.03
C ILE A 249 -5.62 -1.06 -13.52
N ALA A 250 -6.78 -1.55 -13.95
CA ALA A 250 -7.13 -1.74 -15.35
C ALA A 250 -7.50 -0.40 -16.02
N ARG A 251 -7.52 -0.39 -17.35
CA ARG A 251 -7.82 0.81 -18.16
C ARG A 251 -9.18 1.44 -17.85
N ASN A 252 -10.18 0.61 -17.54
CA ASN A 252 -11.51 1.08 -17.16
C ASN A 252 -11.60 1.60 -15.71
N GLY A 253 -10.51 1.56 -14.94
CA GLY A 253 -10.44 1.97 -13.55
C GLY A 253 -10.77 0.87 -12.53
N ASP A 254 -11.14 -0.33 -12.96
CA ASP A 254 -11.28 -1.47 -12.04
C ASP A 254 -9.94 -1.72 -11.35
N THR A 255 -10.00 -1.86 -10.02
CA THR A 255 -8.79 -1.85 -9.20
C THR A 255 -8.66 -3.12 -8.39
N ALA A 256 -7.58 -3.88 -8.61
CA ALA A 256 -7.18 -4.98 -7.75
C ALA A 256 -6.36 -4.45 -6.58
N ASN A 257 -6.74 -4.85 -5.37
CA ASN A 257 -6.00 -4.55 -4.15
C ASN A 257 -6.19 -5.67 -3.13
N LYS A 258 -5.54 -5.56 -1.97
CA LYS A 258 -5.60 -6.54 -0.89
C LYS A 258 -7.04 -6.96 -0.61
N ILE A 259 -7.23 -8.30 -0.46
CA ILE A 259 -8.54 -8.90 -0.14
C ILE A 259 -9.24 -8.12 0.98
N GLY A 260 -10.52 -7.81 0.80
CA GLY A 260 -11.33 -6.95 1.68
C GLY A 260 -11.59 -5.55 1.11
N THR A 261 -10.78 -5.08 0.16
CA THR A 261 -10.94 -3.76 -0.47
C THR A 261 -12.29 -3.61 -1.17
N TYR A 262 -12.72 -4.63 -1.92
CA TYR A 262 -14.05 -4.62 -2.57
C TYR A 262 -15.19 -4.56 -1.54
N ALA A 263 -15.09 -5.30 -0.44
CA ALA A 263 -16.08 -5.24 0.62
C ALA A 263 -16.20 -3.83 1.20
N LEU A 264 -15.06 -3.14 1.44
CA LEU A 264 -15.07 -1.76 1.90
C LEU A 264 -15.69 -0.79 0.90
N ALA A 265 -15.42 -0.95 -0.40
CA ALA A 265 -16.01 -0.12 -1.44
C ALA A 265 -17.54 -0.27 -1.51
N VAL A 266 -18.05 -1.51 -1.36
CA VAL A 266 -19.48 -1.78 -1.26
C VAL A 266 -20.09 -1.13 -0.02
N LEU A 267 -19.45 -1.27 1.14
CA LEU A 267 -19.90 -0.64 2.39
C LEU A 267 -19.89 0.89 2.30
N ALA A 268 -18.81 1.47 1.78
CA ALA A 268 -18.68 2.90 1.57
C ALA A 268 -19.80 3.44 0.66
N SER A 269 -20.05 2.76 -0.47
CA SER A 269 -21.15 3.11 -1.37
C SER A 269 -22.53 3.03 -0.70
N HIS A 270 -22.77 2.01 0.15
CA HIS A 270 -24.02 1.87 0.90
C HIS A 270 -24.27 3.00 1.92
N HIS A 271 -23.20 3.57 2.44
CA HIS A 271 -23.24 4.64 3.46
C HIS A 271 -22.96 6.03 2.89
N ASP A 272 -22.93 6.19 1.55
CA ASP A 272 -22.62 7.45 0.86
C ASP A 272 -21.24 8.05 1.25
N ILE A 273 -20.28 7.18 1.58
CA ILE A 273 -18.91 7.55 1.93
C ILE A 273 -18.03 7.45 0.67
N PRO A 274 -17.25 8.49 0.32
CA PRO A 274 -16.38 8.44 -0.84
C PRO A 274 -15.23 7.42 -0.64
N PHE A 275 -15.00 6.61 -1.66
CA PHE A 275 -13.92 5.62 -1.74
C PHE A 275 -12.86 6.11 -2.73
N TYR A 276 -11.62 6.29 -2.25
CA TYR A 276 -10.50 6.77 -3.04
C TYR A 276 -9.40 5.72 -3.16
N VAL A 277 -8.86 5.59 -4.37
CA VAL A 277 -7.67 4.78 -4.66
C VAL A 277 -6.50 5.72 -4.89
N VAL A 278 -5.36 5.48 -4.24
CA VAL A 278 -4.14 6.29 -4.39
C VAL A 278 -3.00 5.37 -4.79
N ALA A 279 -2.54 5.49 -6.02
CA ALA A 279 -1.50 4.62 -6.57
C ALA A 279 -0.71 5.33 -7.69
N PRO A 280 0.59 5.03 -7.87
CA PRO A 280 1.39 5.65 -8.92
C PRO A 280 0.97 5.14 -10.31
N THR A 281 1.27 5.93 -11.35
CA THR A 281 0.99 5.54 -12.75
C THR A 281 1.64 4.21 -13.14
N SER A 282 2.72 3.81 -12.48
CA SER A 282 3.36 2.48 -12.67
C SER A 282 2.50 1.29 -12.20
N THR A 283 1.38 1.55 -11.53
CA THR A 283 0.38 0.54 -11.12
C THR A 283 -0.72 0.37 -12.18
N LEU A 284 -0.83 1.29 -13.14
CA LEU A 284 -1.74 1.17 -14.28
C LEU A 284 -1.25 0.04 -15.20
N ASP A 285 -2.16 -0.88 -15.54
CA ASP A 285 -1.90 -1.96 -16.46
C ASP A 285 -2.53 -1.65 -17.83
N PRO A 286 -1.72 -1.25 -18.82
CA PRO A 286 -2.23 -0.91 -20.14
C PRO A 286 -2.79 -2.12 -20.91
N ASP A 287 -2.41 -3.34 -20.52
CA ASP A 287 -2.83 -4.59 -21.17
C ASP A 287 -4.14 -5.13 -20.57
N ALA A 288 -4.51 -4.75 -19.34
CA ALA A 288 -5.78 -5.09 -18.73
C ALA A 288 -6.86 -4.08 -19.12
N THR A 289 -7.88 -4.51 -19.87
CA THR A 289 -9.00 -3.64 -20.26
C THR A 289 -10.02 -3.46 -19.13
N SER A 290 -10.19 -4.49 -18.31
CA SER A 290 -11.09 -4.51 -17.16
C SER A 290 -10.51 -5.36 -16.02
N GLY A 291 -11.20 -5.36 -14.89
CA GLY A 291 -10.81 -6.17 -13.74
C GLY A 291 -10.83 -7.69 -13.98
N GLU A 292 -11.56 -8.16 -15.01
CA GLU A 292 -11.59 -9.58 -15.41
C GLU A 292 -10.24 -10.05 -15.98
N ASP A 293 -9.46 -9.12 -16.53
CA ASP A 293 -8.14 -9.40 -17.11
C ASP A 293 -7.05 -9.50 -16.04
N ILE A 294 -7.34 -9.11 -14.78
CA ILE A 294 -6.35 -9.09 -13.69
C ILE A 294 -6.27 -10.47 -13.03
N PRO A 295 -5.12 -11.16 -13.09
CA PRO A 295 -4.95 -12.44 -12.41
C PRO A 295 -4.92 -12.24 -10.88
N ILE A 296 -5.72 -13.04 -10.16
CA ILE A 296 -5.76 -13.03 -8.69
C ILE A 296 -4.92 -14.18 -8.15
N GLU A 297 -3.93 -13.84 -7.33
CA GLU A 297 -3.05 -14.80 -6.64
C GLU A 297 -3.84 -15.55 -5.56
N GLU A 298 -3.82 -16.89 -5.60
CA GLU A 298 -4.22 -17.75 -4.46
C GLU A 298 -2.97 -18.06 -3.65
N ARG A 299 -3.00 -17.73 -2.38
CA ARG A 299 -1.90 -17.94 -1.45
C ARG A 299 -2.09 -19.18 -0.60
N ASP A 300 -1.08 -19.50 0.22
CA ASP A 300 -1.14 -20.66 1.11
C ASP A 300 -2.39 -20.58 2.03
N PRO A 301 -3.30 -21.56 1.95
CA PRO A 301 -4.46 -21.63 2.84
C PRO A 301 -4.12 -21.64 4.33
N ALA A 302 -2.91 -22.10 4.71
CA ALA A 302 -2.44 -22.11 6.09
C ALA A 302 -2.35 -20.70 6.71
N GLU A 303 -2.17 -19.66 5.90
CA GLU A 303 -2.23 -18.27 6.38
C GLU A 303 -3.61 -17.91 6.96
N VAL A 304 -4.67 -18.53 6.46
CA VAL A 304 -6.05 -18.35 6.96
C VAL A 304 -6.36 -19.29 8.10
N SER A 305 -6.05 -20.58 7.90
CA SER A 305 -6.30 -21.62 8.89
C SER A 305 -5.33 -22.80 8.72
N GLU A 306 -4.58 -23.13 9.78
CA GLU A 306 -3.70 -24.30 9.80
C GLU A 306 -4.47 -25.62 10.01
N ARG A 307 -5.73 -25.55 10.46
CA ARG A 307 -6.50 -26.70 10.89
C ARG A 307 -7.60 -27.13 9.92
N PHE A 308 -8.19 -26.18 9.24
CA PHE A 308 -9.35 -26.42 8.37
C PHE A 308 -9.02 -26.06 6.93
N GLU A 309 -9.68 -26.71 5.97
CA GLU A 309 -9.62 -26.32 4.57
C GLU A 309 -10.02 -24.84 4.45
N ALA A 310 -9.21 -24.05 3.72
CA ALA A 310 -9.41 -22.64 3.55
C ALA A 310 -9.17 -22.22 2.10
N ARG A 311 -9.78 -21.08 1.71
CA ARG A 311 -9.49 -20.35 0.47
C ARG A 311 -8.79 -19.07 0.87
N ASN A 312 -7.75 -18.71 0.13
CA ASN A 312 -6.92 -17.54 0.45
C ASN A 312 -6.59 -16.71 -0.81
N PRO A 313 -7.61 -16.09 -1.45
CA PRO A 313 -7.32 -15.11 -2.50
C PRO A 313 -6.59 -13.92 -1.87
N ALA A 314 -5.46 -13.52 -2.45
CA ALA A 314 -4.64 -12.44 -1.92
C ALA A 314 -5.27 -11.06 -2.15
N PHE A 315 -6.03 -10.94 -3.23
CA PHE A 315 -6.61 -9.68 -3.73
C PHE A 315 -8.07 -9.89 -4.09
N ASP A 316 -8.81 -8.77 -4.15
CA ASP A 316 -10.10 -8.67 -4.82
C ASP A 316 -10.11 -7.50 -5.80
N VAL A 317 -11.07 -7.49 -6.69
CA VAL A 317 -11.25 -6.43 -7.69
C VAL A 317 -12.43 -5.55 -7.31
N THR A 318 -12.14 -4.27 -7.12
CA THR A 318 -13.15 -3.23 -6.90
C THR A 318 -13.57 -2.65 -8.25
N PRO A 319 -14.86 -2.75 -8.64
CA PRO A 319 -15.36 -2.12 -9.84
C PRO A 319 -15.21 -0.59 -9.81
N ALA A 320 -14.80 -0.01 -10.92
CA ALA A 320 -14.62 1.42 -11.11
C ALA A 320 -15.83 2.27 -10.67
N ALA A 321 -17.06 1.74 -10.84
CA ALA A 321 -18.29 2.39 -10.44
C ALA A 321 -18.41 2.65 -8.91
N LEU A 322 -17.63 1.96 -8.08
CA LEU A 322 -17.59 2.16 -6.63
C LEU A 322 -16.47 3.12 -6.21
N ILE A 323 -15.62 3.56 -7.14
CA ILE A 323 -14.45 4.40 -6.86
C ILE A 323 -14.79 5.85 -7.20
N ALA A 324 -14.79 6.72 -6.20
CA ALA A 324 -15.10 8.15 -6.36
C ALA A 324 -13.98 8.93 -7.07
N ALA A 325 -12.73 8.53 -6.86
CA ALA A 325 -11.56 9.02 -7.59
C ALA A 325 -10.38 8.05 -7.47
N ILE A 326 -9.56 8.01 -8.54
CA ILE A 326 -8.23 7.42 -8.55
C ILE A 326 -7.24 8.59 -8.55
N VAL A 327 -6.30 8.60 -7.62
CA VAL A 327 -5.30 9.64 -7.47
C VAL A 327 -3.93 9.10 -7.83
N THR A 328 -3.29 9.74 -8.79
CA THR A 328 -1.92 9.43 -9.19
C THR A 328 -1.00 10.64 -8.93
N GLU A 329 0.28 10.51 -9.22
CA GLU A 329 1.21 11.64 -9.21
C GLU A 329 0.90 12.70 -10.27
N GLU A 330 0.03 12.39 -11.25
CA GLU A 330 -0.39 13.32 -12.30
C GLU A 330 -1.66 14.11 -11.93
N GLY A 331 -2.43 13.61 -10.95
CA GLY A 331 -3.62 14.32 -10.48
C GLY A 331 -4.71 13.43 -9.92
N VAL A 332 -5.91 14.02 -9.83
CA VAL A 332 -7.14 13.37 -9.39
C VAL A 332 -7.96 12.99 -10.62
N HIS A 333 -8.14 11.69 -10.84
CA HIS A 333 -8.89 11.14 -11.96
C HIS A 333 -10.28 10.70 -11.50
N ARG A 334 -11.30 10.95 -12.35
CA ARG A 334 -12.69 10.59 -12.09
C ARG A 334 -13.27 9.89 -13.30
N ALA A 335 -14.29 9.07 -13.10
CA ALA A 335 -14.99 8.39 -14.19
C ALA A 335 -15.50 9.39 -15.25
N PRO A 336 -15.47 9.03 -16.56
CA PRO A 336 -15.01 7.74 -17.09
C PRO A 336 -13.47 7.62 -17.06
N TYR A 337 -12.96 6.55 -16.42
CA TYR A 337 -11.53 6.40 -16.16
C TYR A 337 -10.71 6.12 -17.43
N GLU A 338 -11.30 5.48 -18.46
CA GLU A 338 -10.64 5.27 -19.76
C GLU A 338 -10.24 6.59 -20.47
N GLU A 339 -10.89 7.71 -20.09
CA GLU A 339 -10.61 9.04 -20.64
C GLU A 339 -9.75 9.89 -19.70
N SER A 340 -9.81 9.64 -18.39
CA SER A 340 -9.18 10.49 -17.37
C SER A 340 -7.86 9.96 -16.84
N LEU A 341 -7.62 8.64 -16.89
CA LEU A 341 -6.32 8.07 -16.52
C LEU A 341 -5.28 8.34 -17.60
N PRO A 342 -3.99 8.53 -17.25
CA PRO A 342 -2.91 8.83 -18.19
C PRO A 342 -2.55 7.65 -19.10
#